data_d10319b5dccc2aeb043c255c54735007
#
_entry.id   d10319b5dccc2aeb043c255c54735007
#
_cell.length_a   1.000
_cell.length_b   1.000
_cell.length_c   1.000
_cell.angle_alpha   90.00
_cell.angle_beta   90.00
_cell.angle_gamma   90.00
#
_symmetry.space_group_name_H-M   'P 1'
#
loop_
_entity.id
_entity.type
_entity.pdbx_description
1 polymer ?
#
loop_
_entity_poly.entity_id
_entity_poly.type
_entity_poly.pdbx_seq_one_letter_code
_entity_poly.pdbx_strand_id
1 'polypeptide(L)'
;MKNKLLFLILLTLLFTNSYADIVPVGRAKAAGEKFMKNSTVLRDVAQNDITLSLVHTYSDSKGSPYLYVFNVNDLAFVVVSAEDRVKPVLAYSTEGSFSNDDTAPAFDFTMRSYIDEIEYIRNNDVPRLDDIRDEWTRVETSGIVKAQRNKRSVPMLL
;
A
#
# COMPACT_ATOMS: atom_id res chain seq x y z
N MET A 1 -6.13 21.79 -44.54
CA MET A 1 -5.20 20.83 -43.92
C MET A 1 -4.97 21.09 -42.44
N LYS A 2 -4.90 22.36 -41.96
CA LYS A 2 -4.69 22.72 -40.56
C LYS A 2 -5.75 22.17 -39.58
N ASN A 3 -7.03 22.13 -39.98
CA ASN A 3 -8.12 21.67 -39.11
C ASN A 3 -8.13 20.14 -38.89
N LYS A 4 -7.64 19.36 -39.87
CA LYS A 4 -7.52 17.89 -39.71
C LYS A 4 -6.40 17.50 -38.76
N LEU A 5 -5.31 18.27 -38.74
CA LEU A 5 -4.20 18.07 -37.82
C LEU A 5 -4.61 18.43 -36.36
N LEU A 6 -5.38 19.53 -36.19
CA LEU A 6 -5.90 19.94 -34.89
C LEU A 6 -6.89 18.90 -34.33
N PHE A 7 -7.74 18.32 -35.17
CA PHE A 7 -8.66 17.26 -34.78
C PHE A 7 -7.96 15.96 -34.39
N LEU A 8 -6.86 15.62 -35.08
CA LEU A 8 -6.05 14.45 -34.73
C LEU A 8 -5.31 14.63 -33.40
N ILE A 9 -4.80 15.83 -33.10
CA ILE A 9 -4.17 16.17 -31.81
C ILE A 9 -5.20 16.15 -30.68
N LEU A 10 -6.42 16.65 -30.91
CA LEU A 10 -7.50 16.62 -29.93
C LEU A 10 -7.97 15.19 -29.62
N LEU A 11 -7.98 14.31 -30.62
CA LEU A 11 -8.36 12.90 -30.45
C LEU A 11 -7.32 12.10 -29.64
N THR A 12 -6.04 12.43 -29.72
CA THR A 12 -4.99 11.77 -28.94
C THR A 12 -4.99 12.17 -27.45
N LEU A 13 -5.55 13.33 -27.12
CA LEU A 13 -5.71 13.80 -25.73
C LEU A 13 -6.86 13.11 -24.96
N LEU A 14 -7.76 12.39 -25.67
CA LEU A 14 -8.88 11.68 -25.05
C LEU A 14 -8.53 10.28 -24.53
N PHE A 15 -7.33 9.78 -24.83
CA PHE A 15 -6.84 8.48 -24.33
C PHE A 15 -5.96 8.63 -23.09
N THR A 16 -6.27 9.54 -22.18
CA THR A 16 -5.77 9.41 -20.83
C THR A 16 -6.56 8.28 -20.17
N ASN A 17 -6.19 7.04 -20.51
CA ASN A 17 -6.58 5.91 -19.70
C ASN A 17 -6.02 6.19 -18.30
N SER A 18 -6.91 6.49 -17.36
CA SER A 18 -6.61 6.42 -15.95
C SER A 18 -6.42 4.94 -15.63
N TYR A 19 -5.25 4.40 -16.00
CA TYR A 19 -4.84 3.12 -15.45
C TYR A 19 -4.80 3.31 -13.95
N ALA A 20 -5.46 2.43 -13.23
CA ALA A 20 -5.24 2.25 -11.81
C ALA A 20 -3.73 2.24 -11.59
N ASP A 21 -3.21 3.27 -10.91
CA ASP A 21 -1.77 3.44 -10.81
C ASP A 21 -1.23 2.39 -9.83
N ILE A 22 -0.57 1.38 -10.41
CA ILE A 22 0.31 0.51 -9.63
C ILE A 22 1.30 1.42 -8.91
N VAL A 23 1.28 1.36 -7.59
CA VAL A 23 2.21 2.12 -6.76
C VAL A 23 3.63 1.59 -6.98
N PRO A 24 4.55 2.39 -7.52
CA PRO A 24 5.93 1.94 -7.70
C PRO A 24 6.59 1.63 -6.36
N VAL A 25 7.49 0.63 -6.34
CA VAL A 25 8.19 0.20 -5.12
C VAL A 25 8.89 1.36 -4.39
N GLY A 26 9.42 2.33 -5.11
CA GLY A 26 10.06 3.53 -4.51
C GLY A 26 9.07 4.41 -3.75
N ARG A 27 7.86 4.60 -4.28
CA ARG A 27 6.77 5.33 -3.62
C ARG A 27 6.27 4.57 -2.39
N ALA A 28 6.08 3.26 -2.52
CA ALA A 28 5.68 2.39 -1.41
C ALA A 28 6.72 2.41 -0.28
N LYS A 29 8.00 2.31 -0.62
CA LYS A 29 9.12 2.40 0.33
C LYS A 29 9.10 3.73 1.08
N ALA A 30 8.96 4.85 0.37
CA ALA A 30 8.93 6.18 0.98
C ALA A 30 7.73 6.35 1.93
N ALA A 31 6.56 5.83 1.57
CA ALA A 31 5.37 5.83 2.42
C ALA A 31 5.58 4.99 3.68
N GLY A 32 6.07 3.75 3.53
CA GLY A 32 6.40 2.86 4.64
C GLY A 32 7.47 3.44 5.57
N GLU A 33 8.50 4.07 5.02
CA GLU A 33 9.56 4.70 5.80
C GLU A 33 9.03 5.86 6.65
N LYS A 34 8.22 6.74 6.07
CA LYS A 34 7.59 7.84 6.82
C LYS A 34 6.66 7.32 7.90
N PHE A 35 5.85 6.29 7.59
CA PHE A 35 4.99 5.65 8.58
C PHE A 35 5.80 5.11 9.75
N MET A 36 6.85 4.33 9.51
CA MET A 36 7.67 3.72 10.57
C MET A 36 8.42 4.77 11.38
N LYS A 37 8.93 5.84 10.78
CA LYS A 37 9.59 6.96 11.48
C LYS A 37 8.64 7.73 12.41
N ASN A 38 7.37 7.86 12.04
CA ASN A 38 6.39 8.61 12.83
C ASN A 38 5.51 7.71 13.72
N SER A 39 5.59 6.39 13.53
CA SER A 39 4.95 5.49 14.47
C SER A 39 5.69 5.56 15.80
N THR A 40 4.94 5.79 16.88
CA THR A 40 5.48 5.86 18.26
C THR A 40 6.11 4.53 18.72
N VAL A 41 6.17 3.57 17.87
CA VAL A 41 6.46 2.18 18.13
C VAL A 41 7.97 1.88 18.08
N LEU A 42 8.72 2.63 17.26
CA LEU A 42 10.19 2.53 17.19
C LEU A 42 10.87 3.69 17.96
N ARG A 43 10.31 4.07 19.10
CA ARG A 43 10.77 5.23 19.89
C ARG A 43 12.24 5.14 20.31
N ASP A 44 12.78 3.93 20.45
CA ASP A 44 14.15 3.71 20.92
C ASP A 44 15.17 3.68 19.76
N VAL A 45 14.69 3.71 18.51
CA VAL A 45 15.55 3.81 17.33
C VAL A 45 15.62 5.27 16.91
N ALA A 46 16.82 5.82 16.77
CA ALA A 46 16.99 7.17 16.26
C ALA A 46 16.30 7.29 14.90
N GLN A 47 15.36 8.22 14.73
CA GLN A 47 14.52 8.36 13.51
C GLN A 47 15.35 8.47 12.22
N ASN A 48 16.58 8.98 12.32
CA ASN A 48 17.49 9.12 11.18
C ASN A 48 18.10 7.77 10.74
N ASP A 49 18.07 6.76 11.61
CA ASP A 49 18.68 5.46 11.36
C ASP A 49 17.66 4.42 10.82
N ILE A 50 16.38 4.83 10.64
CA ILE A 50 15.36 3.94 10.10
C ILE A 50 15.53 3.83 8.59
N THR A 51 15.89 2.63 8.13
CA THR A 51 16.00 2.27 6.72
C THR A 51 15.12 1.06 6.40
N LEU A 52 14.51 1.09 5.22
CA LEU A 52 13.68 0.00 4.73
C LEU A 52 14.41 -0.78 3.63
N SER A 53 14.41 -2.11 3.75
CA SER A 53 14.88 -3.05 2.74
C SER A 53 13.71 -3.85 2.18
N LEU A 54 13.49 -3.85 0.87
CA LEU A 54 12.49 -4.71 0.23
C LEU A 54 12.92 -6.17 0.39
N VAL A 55 12.08 -6.98 1.04
CA VAL A 55 12.38 -8.40 1.31
C VAL A 55 11.43 -9.36 0.59
N HIS A 56 10.21 -8.90 0.27
CA HIS A 56 9.25 -9.71 -0.49
C HIS A 56 8.32 -8.84 -1.32
N THR A 57 7.83 -9.39 -2.44
CA THR A 57 6.80 -8.78 -3.27
C THR A 57 5.78 -9.87 -3.63
N TYR A 58 4.54 -9.68 -3.22
CA TYR A 58 3.43 -10.48 -3.69
C TYR A 58 3.00 -9.95 -5.05
N SER A 59 2.99 -10.81 -6.07
CA SER A 59 2.67 -10.43 -7.45
C SER A 59 1.78 -11.47 -8.12
N ASP A 60 1.07 -11.05 -9.16
CA ASP A 60 0.36 -11.96 -10.04
C ASP A 60 1.33 -12.79 -10.91
N SER A 61 0.76 -13.70 -11.70
CA SER A 61 1.52 -14.54 -12.63
C SER A 61 2.24 -13.78 -13.75
N LYS A 62 1.90 -12.50 -13.95
CA LYS A 62 2.52 -11.61 -14.95
C LYS A 62 3.57 -10.69 -14.33
N GLY A 63 3.80 -10.80 -13.01
CA GLY A 63 4.74 -9.98 -12.26
C GLY A 63 4.18 -8.63 -11.81
N SER A 64 2.87 -8.37 -11.94
CA SER A 64 2.25 -7.16 -11.43
C SER A 64 2.11 -7.22 -9.91
N PRO A 65 2.70 -6.29 -9.14
CA PRO A 65 2.75 -6.38 -7.70
C PRO A 65 1.38 -6.08 -7.07
N TYR A 66 1.05 -6.79 -6.00
CA TYR A 66 -0.06 -6.52 -5.10
C TYR A 66 0.40 -5.81 -3.82
N LEU A 67 1.47 -6.33 -3.22
CA LEU A 67 1.97 -5.91 -1.92
C LEU A 67 3.50 -5.93 -1.93
N TYR A 68 4.08 -5.00 -1.18
CA TYR A 68 5.51 -4.97 -0.87
C TYR A 68 5.72 -5.18 0.62
N VAL A 69 6.65 -6.04 1.00
CA VAL A 69 7.08 -6.22 2.37
C VAL A 69 8.49 -5.65 2.52
N PHE A 70 8.64 -4.73 3.45
CA PHE A 70 9.93 -4.12 3.77
C PHE A 70 10.31 -4.46 5.20
N ASN A 71 11.52 -4.96 5.41
CA ASN A 71 12.13 -5.02 6.74
C ASN A 71 12.68 -3.64 7.12
N VAL A 72 12.61 -3.35 8.39
CA VAL A 72 13.06 -2.10 9.02
C VAL A 72 14.20 -2.42 9.95
N ASN A 73 15.42 -2.15 9.51
CA ASN A 73 16.68 -2.40 10.27
C ASN A 73 16.76 -3.81 10.89
N ASP A 74 16.16 -4.83 10.27
CA ASP A 74 16.05 -6.21 10.78
C ASP A 74 15.37 -6.35 12.16
N LEU A 75 14.69 -5.31 12.63
CA LEU A 75 13.99 -5.26 13.92
C LEU A 75 12.47 -5.30 13.80
N ALA A 76 11.96 -4.91 12.66
CA ALA A 76 10.54 -4.73 12.39
C ALA A 76 10.24 -4.98 10.92
N PHE A 77 8.96 -4.96 10.52
CA PHE A 77 8.58 -4.94 9.11
C PHE A 77 7.31 -4.11 8.87
N VAL A 78 7.12 -3.71 7.62
CA VAL A 78 5.90 -3.03 7.15
C VAL A 78 5.46 -3.60 5.80
N VAL A 79 4.15 -3.80 5.64
CA VAL A 79 3.51 -4.22 4.40
C VAL A 79 2.81 -3.00 3.80
N VAL A 80 3.19 -2.65 2.58
CA VAL A 80 2.65 -1.51 1.84
C VAL A 80 1.96 -1.99 0.58
N SER A 81 0.80 -1.43 0.27
CA SER A 81 0.07 -1.74 -0.95
C SER A 81 0.81 -1.29 -2.21
N ALA A 82 0.72 -2.10 -3.26
CA ALA A 82 1.07 -1.71 -4.63
C ALA A 82 -0.14 -1.19 -5.42
N GLU A 83 -1.24 -0.87 -4.73
CA GLU A 83 -2.50 -0.38 -5.30
C GLU A 83 -2.95 0.88 -4.55
N ASP A 84 -3.12 2.00 -5.24
CA ASP A 84 -3.46 3.28 -4.61
C ASP A 84 -4.96 3.44 -4.28
N ARG A 85 -5.80 2.48 -4.70
CA ARG A 85 -7.22 2.40 -4.37
C ARG A 85 -7.51 1.68 -3.06
N VAL A 86 -6.48 1.13 -2.42
CA VAL A 86 -6.54 0.60 -1.05
C VAL A 86 -5.61 1.40 -0.13
N LYS A 87 -5.68 1.16 1.16
CA LYS A 87 -4.86 1.85 2.16
C LYS A 87 -3.37 1.65 1.89
N PRO A 88 -2.53 2.67 2.14
CA PRO A 88 -1.09 2.57 1.92
C PRO A 88 -0.41 1.51 2.80
N VAL A 89 -0.64 1.55 4.11
CA VAL A 89 -0.06 0.60 5.07
C VAL A 89 -1.12 -0.41 5.46
N LEU A 90 -0.87 -1.67 5.14
CA LEU A 90 -1.81 -2.78 5.34
C LEU A 90 -1.54 -3.55 6.63
N ALA A 91 -0.25 -3.75 6.94
CA ALA A 91 0.19 -4.41 8.16
C ALA A 91 1.58 -3.92 8.57
N TYR A 92 1.92 -4.08 9.81
CA TYR A 92 3.27 -3.85 10.33
C TYR A 92 3.51 -4.68 11.60
N SER A 93 4.77 -4.95 11.87
CA SER A 93 5.24 -5.45 13.15
C SER A 93 6.33 -4.54 13.67
N THR A 94 6.44 -4.46 14.96
CA THR A 94 7.46 -3.70 15.69
C THR A 94 8.47 -4.60 16.37
N GLU A 95 8.24 -5.89 16.24
CA GLU A 95 9.07 -6.97 16.79
C GLU A 95 9.32 -8.00 15.70
N GLY A 96 10.60 -8.25 15.42
CA GLY A 96 11.05 -9.22 14.43
C GLY A 96 10.94 -8.77 12.98
N SER A 97 11.90 -9.17 12.18
CA SER A 97 11.89 -9.00 10.74
C SER A 97 11.01 -10.05 10.05
N PHE A 98 10.53 -9.73 8.87
CA PHE A 98 9.82 -10.68 8.02
C PHE A 98 10.80 -11.65 7.37
N SER A 99 10.47 -12.95 7.39
CA SER A 99 11.09 -14.01 6.60
C SER A 99 9.99 -14.78 5.86
N ASN A 100 10.17 -14.99 4.57
CA ASN A 100 9.19 -15.73 3.76
C ASN A 100 9.14 -17.23 4.10
N ASP A 101 10.20 -17.75 4.71
CA ASP A 101 10.32 -19.17 5.05
C ASP A 101 9.67 -19.53 6.39
N ASP A 102 9.28 -18.53 7.19
CA ASP A 102 8.72 -18.71 8.53
C ASP A 102 7.54 -17.75 8.77
N THR A 103 6.50 -17.87 7.94
CA THR A 103 5.29 -17.08 8.11
C THR A 103 4.26 -17.85 8.94
N ALA A 104 3.64 -17.16 9.89
CA ALA A 104 2.52 -17.73 10.63
C ALA A 104 1.29 -17.90 9.72
N PRO A 105 0.51 -18.99 9.83
CA PRO A 105 -0.68 -19.20 9.00
C PRO A 105 -1.69 -18.04 9.03
N ALA A 106 -1.81 -17.35 10.17
CA ALA A 106 -2.66 -16.18 10.30
C ALA A 106 -2.16 -14.99 9.48
N PHE A 107 -0.84 -14.82 9.36
CA PHE A 107 -0.23 -13.80 8.50
C PHE A 107 -0.52 -14.10 7.03
N ASP A 108 -0.30 -15.34 6.59
CA ASP A 108 -0.57 -15.76 5.20
C ASP A 108 -2.04 -15.56 4.83
N PHE A 109 -2.96 -15.93 5.72
CA PHE A 109 -4.39 -15.69 5.53
C PHE A 109 -4.69 -14.18 5.35
N THR A 110 -4.06 -13.34 6.17
CA THR A 110 -4.25 -11.89 6.09
C THR A 110 -3.71 -11.33 4.78
N MET A 111 -2.52 -11.76 4.34
CA MET A 111 -1.95 -11.33 3.06
C MET A 111 -2.82 -11.75 1.88
N ARG A 112 -3.34 -12.99 1.88
CA ARG A 112 -4.29 -13.43 0.85
C ARG A 112 -5.55 -12.58 0.81
N SER A 113 -6.11 -12.22 1.96
CA SER A 113 -7.30 -11.36 2.02
C SER A 113 -7.05 -9.99 1.38
N TYR A 114 -5.87 -9.40 1.57
CA TYR A 114 -5.50 -8.15 0.90
C TYR A 114 -5.30 -8.32 -0.61
N ILE A 115 -4.69 -9.44 -1.02
CA ILE A 115 -4.51 -9.76 -2.44
C ILE A 115 -5.87 -9.91 -3.12
N ASP A 116 -6.78 -10.67 -2.53
CA ASP A 116 -8.14 -10.89 -3.05
C ASP A 116 -8.90 -9.56 -3.19
N GLU A 117 -8.77 -8.64 -2.20
CA GLU A 117 -9.35 -7.31 -2.26
C GLU A 117 -8.78 -6.49 -3.43
N ILE A 118 -7.45 -6.49 -3.61
CA ILE A 118 -6.78 -5.76 -4.69
C ILE A 118 -7.15 -6.36 -6.05
N GLU A 119 -7.21 -7.69 -6.17
CA GLU A 119 -7.66 -8.36 -7.39
C GLU A 119 -9.10 -7.98 -7.74
N TYR A 120 -9.99 -7.97 -6.75
CA TYR A 120 -11.37 -7.56 -6.95
C TYR A 120 -11.45 -6.10 -7.45
N ILE A 121 -10.71 -5.19 -6.83
CA ILE A 121 -10.64 -3.77 -7.20
C ILE A 121 -10.16 -3.61 -8.64
N ARG A 122 -9.10 -4.33 -9.02
CA ARG A 122 -8.52 -4.28 -10.36
C ARG A 122 -9.46 -4.85 -11.42
N ASN A 123 -10.05 -6.01 -11.14
CA ASN A 123 -10.92 -6.72 -12.09
C ASN A 123 -12.26 -6.04 -12.32
N ASN A 124 -12.73 -5.25 -11.35
CA ASN A 124 -14.02 -4.54 -11.43
C ASN A 124 -13.87 -3.03 -11.62
N ASP A 125 -12.64 -2.56 -11.85
CA ASP A 125 -12.32 -1.13 -12.03
C ASP A 125 -12.95 -0.22 -10.97
N VAL A 126 -12.88 -0.66 -9.70
CA VAL A 126 -13.46 0.07 -8.57
C VAL A 126 -12.74 1.42 -8.43
N PRO A 127 -13.46 2.55 -8.41
CA PRO A 127 -12.82 3.85 -8.29
C PRO A 127 -12.17 4.05 -6.92
N ARG A 128 -11.09 4.84 -6.89
CA ARG A 128 -10.45 5.22 -5.64
C ARG A 128 -11.37 6.14 -4.84
N LEU A 129 -11.61 5.78 -3.58
CA LEU A 129 -12.37 6.60 -2.64
C LEU A 129 -11.54 7.80 -2.16
N ASP A 130 -12.22 8.90 -1.84
CA ASP A 130 -11.58 10.14 -1.38
C ASP A 130 -10.81 9.95 -0.06
N ASP A 131 -11.36 9.15 0.86
CA ASP A 131 -10.71 8.86 2.14
C ASP A 131 -9.42 8.03 1.99
N ILE A 132 -9.35 7.15 0.99
CA ILE A 132 -8.13 6.40 0.64
C ILE A 132 -7.08 7.35 0.03
N ARG A 133 -7.50 8.24 -0.88
CA ARG A 133 -6.61 9.26 -1.44
C ARG A 133 -6.02 10.16 -0.35
N ASP A 134 -6.86 10.58 0.60
CA ASP A 134 -6.44 11.41 1.72
C ASP A 134 -5.51 10.64 2.68
N GLU A 135 -5.69 9.33 2.83
CA GLU A 135 -4.82 8.49 3.64
C GLU A 135 -3.43 8.35 3.02
N TRP A 136 -3.35 8.12 1.71
CA TRP A 136 -2.07 8.15 0.97
C TRP A 136 -1.37 9.50 1.15
N THR A 137 -2.08 10.60 0.95
CA THR A 137 -1.53 11.94 1.13
C THR A 137 -1.00 12.16 2.54
N ARG A 138 -1.73 11.73 3.57
CA ARG A 138 -1.28 11.85 4.96
C ARG A 138 -0.03 11.02 5.24
N VAL A 139 0.00 9.77 4.80
CA VAL A 139 1.17 8.92 5.00
C VAL A 139 2.39 9.49 4.27
N GLU A 140 2.23 9.94 3.04
CA GLU A 140 3.30 10.52 2.23
C GLU A 140 3.80 11.88 2.75
N THR A 141 2.97 12.62 3.46
CA THR A 141 3.36 13.93 4.02
C THR A 141 3.84 13.83 5.47
N SER A 142 3.12 13.12 6.31
CA SER A 142 3.33 13.09 7.77
C SER A 142 3.60 11.70 8.36
N GLY A 143 3.51 10.63 7.58
CA GLY A 143 3.66 9.25 8.08
C GLY A 143 2.52 8.77 8.98
N ILE A 144 1.40 9.50 9.06
CA ILE A 144 0.28 9.17 9.96
C ILE A 144 -0.80 8.42 9.19
N VAL A 145 -1.21 7.26 9.68
CA VAL A 145 -2.41 6.56 9.22
C VAL A 145 -3.60 6.89 10.13
N LYS A 146 -4.80 6.86 9.58
CA LYS A 146 -6.02 7.02 10.36
C LYS A 146 -6.18 5.80 11.28
N ALA A 147 -6.27 6.01 12.59
CA ALA A 147 -6.58 4.93 13.52
C ALA A 147 -7.89 4.25 13.09
N GLN A 148 -7.86 2.94 12.86
CA GLN A 148 -9.10 2.19 12.65
C GLN A 148 -9.89 2.23 13.95
N ARG A 149 -10.96 2.99 13.95
CA ARG A 149 -11.97 2.90 15.01
C ARG A 149 -12.70 1.57 14.81
N ASN A 150 -12.24 0.52 15.47
CA ASN A 150 -12.95 -0.76 15.55
C ASN A 150 -14.33 -0.52 16.13
N LYS A 151 -15.32 -0.25 15.29
CA LYS A 151 -16.74 -0.40 15.65
C LYS A 151 -17.09 -1.90 15.60
N ARG A 152 -16.43 -2.72 16.40
CA ARG A 152 -16.96 -4.01 16.78
C ARG A 152 -17.72 -3.86 18.10
N SER A 153 -18.87 -3.25 18.04
CA SER A 153 -19.95 -3.63 18.93
C SER A 153 -20.63 -4.86 18.30
N VAL A 154 -20.12 -6.03 18.57
CA VAL A 154 -20.91 -7.25 18.42
C VAL A 154 -21.97 -7.18 19.51
N PRO A 155 -23.29 -7.17 19.19
CA PRO A 155 -24.31 -7.36 20.21
C PRO A 155 -24.09 -8.77 20.78
N MET A 156 -23.77 -8.84 22.06
CA MET A 156 -23.79 -10.11 22.79
C MET A 156 -25.27 -10.51 22.88
N LEU A 157 -25.68 -11.46 22.04
CA LEU A 157 -26.95 -12.15 22.20
C LEU A 157 -26.81 -13.07 23.41
N LEU A 158 -27.51 -12.71 24.48
CA LEU A 158 -27.82 -13.58 25.61
C LEU A 158 -28.79 -14.68 25.16
#